data_9c0b7043782297d506a48331cfe9b150
#
_entry.id   9c0b7043782297d506a48331cfe9b150
#
_cell.length_a   1.000
_cell.length_b   1.000
_cell.length_c   1.000
_cell.angle_alpha   90.00
_cell.angle_beta   90.00
_cell.angle_gamma   90.00
#
_symmetry.space_group_name_H-M   'P 1'
#
loop_
_entity.id
_entity.type
_entity.pdbx_description
1 polymer ?
#
loop_
_entity_poly.entity_id
_entity_poly.type
_entity_poly.pdbx_seq_one_letter_code
_entity_poly.pdbx_strand_id
1 'polypeptide(L)'
;SGNDYYPKLHSIECRINAEDPENGFRPSPGKITNLHLPGGQGVRVDTHVYSGYTISPNYDSMIAKIITTSQSGGTYDEKRKEAINKMRRALDEFVIEGIKTTIPFHRKLMDDPNYIKGVYTTKFMEDFEY
;
A
#
# COMPACT_ATOMS: atom_id res chain seq x y z
N SER A 1 20.68 22.04 -13.83
CA SER A 1 19.41 22.69 -13.63
C SER A 1 18.46 21.82 -12.82
N GLY A 2 17.46 22.44 -12.22
CA GLY A 2 16.49 21.69 -11.42
C GLY A 2 15.73 20.64 -12.21
N ASN A 3 15.56 20.83 -13.48
CA ASN A 3 14.84 19.87 -14.30
C ASN A 3 15.65 18.62 -14.59
N ASP A 4 16.93 18.64 -14.30
CA ASP A 4 17.77 17.47 -14.46
C ASP A 4 17.80 16.63 -13.18
N TYR A 5 17.16 17.12 -12.14
CA TYR A 5 17.12 16.41 -10.88
C TYR A 5 15.94 15.45 -10.85
N TYR A 6 16.23 14.19 -11.05
CA TYR A 6 15.26 13.12 -10.90
C TYR A 6 15.72 12.20 -9.79
N PRO A 7 14.81 11.70 -8.96
CA PRO A 7 15.19 10.69 -7.98
C PRO A 7 15.81 9.50 -8.69
N LYS A 8 16.90 9.00 -8.16
CA LYS A 8 17.52 7.80 -8.72
C LYS A 8 16.65 6.58 -8.55
N LEU A 9 15.79 6.60 -7.54
CA LEU A 9 14.90 5.50 -7.20
C LEU A 9 13.46 5.99 -7.25
N HIS A 10 12.57 5.08 -7.57
CA HIS A 10 11.14 5.35 -7.51
C HIS A 10 10.58 4.64 -6.29
N SER A 11 9.80 5.36 -5.49
CA SER A 11 9.18 4.79 -4.28
C SER A 11 7.67 4.90 -4.36
N ILE A 12 6.99 3.87 -3.87
CA ILE A 12 5.54 3.85 -3.75
C ILE A 12 5.21 3.56 -2.30
N GLU A 13 4.26 4.34 -1.75
CA GLU A 13 3.78 4.17 -0.40
C GLU A 13 2.32 3.78 -0.41
N CYS A 14 1.96 2.74 0.35
CA CYS A 14 0.57 2.37 0.59
C CYS A 14 0.30 2.41 2.08
N ARG A 15 -0.69 3.20 2.48
CA ARG A 15 -1.13 3.27 3.87
C ARG A 15 -2.21 2.24 4.08
N ILE A 16 -2.00 1.35 5.03
CA ILE A 16 -2.95 0.28 5.32
C ILE A 16 -3.79 0.71 6.51
N ASN A 17 -5.09 0.75 6.30
CA ASN A 17 -6.05 1.16 7.32
C ASN A 17 -6.93 -0.01 7.73
N ALA A 18 -7.35 0.00 8.99
CA ALA A 18 -8.35 -0.94 9.51
C ALA A 18 -9.73 -0.43 9.10
N GLU A 19 -10.05 -0.60 7.81
CA GLU A 19 -11.29 -0.12 7.20
C GLU A 19 -11.80 -1.18 6.24
N ASP A 20 -13.11 -1.17 6.01
CA ASP A 20 -13.77 -2.13 5.15
C ASP A 20 -14.06 -1.50 3.78
N PRO A 21 -13.24 -1.80 2.75
CA PRO A 21 -13.47 -1.18 1.44
C PRO A 21 -14.75 -1.65 0.75
N GLU A 22 -15.31 -2.79 1.15
CA GLU A 22 -16.56 -3.27 0.58
C GLU A 22 -17.78 -2.60 1.18
N ASN A 23 -17.62 -1.89 2.29
CA ASN A 23 -18.71 -1.21 3.01
C ASN A 23 -18.39 0.25 3.24
N GLY A 24 -17.93 0.96 2.19
CA GLY A 24 -17.70 2.39 2.23
C GLY A 24 -16.49 2.80 3.07
N PHE A 25 -15.53 1.91 3.25
CA PHE A 25 -14.32 2.21 4.03
C PHE A 25 -14.61 2.60 5.47
N ARG A 26 -15.71 2.09 6.02
CA ARG A 26 -16.00 2.37 7.43
C ARG A 26 -14.96 1.68 8.32
N PRO A 27 -14.69 2.22 9.50
CA PRO A 27 -13.72 1.61 10.43
C PRO A 27 -14.04 0.17 10.75
N SER A 28 -12.99 -0.64 10.89
CA SER A 28 -13.13 -2.06 11.23
C SER A 28 -12.31 -2.32 12.50
N PRO A 29 -12.85 -2.02 13.68
CA PRO A 29 -12.16 -2.33 14.93
C PRO A 29 -12.18 -3.82 15.22
N GLY A 30 -11.35 -4.25 16.13
CA GLY A 30 -11.33 -5.64 16.55
C GLY A 30 -9.93 -6.12 16.84
N LYS A 31 -9.83 -7.42 17.10
CA LYS A 31 -8.57 -8.05 17.47
C LYS A 31 -7.92 -8.71 16.25
N ILE A 32 -6.65 -8.41 16.05
CA ILE A 32 -5.87 -9.07 15.01
C ILE A 32 -5.52 -10.47 15.51
N THR A 33 -6.00 -11.49 14.81
CA THR A 33 -5.80 -12.88 15.20
C THR A 33 -4.58 -13.50 14.55
N ASN A 34 -4.19 -13.00 13.38
CA ASN A 34 -3.00 -13.49 12.69
C ASN A 34 -2.38 -12.34 11.90
N LEU A 35 -1.07 -12.24 11.95
CA LEU A 35 -0.34 -11.17 11.25
C LEU A 35 0.92 -11.74 10.63
N HIS A 36 1.09 -11.50 9.32
CA HIS A 36 2.32 -11.82 8.61
C HIS A 36 2.73 -10.60 7.79
N LEU A 37 3.90 -10.06 8.08
CA LEU A 37 4.40 -8.86 7.40
C LEU A 37 5.18 -9.23 6.15
N PRO A 38 5.07 -8.44 5.08
CA PRO A 38 5.90 -8.66 3.92
C PRO A 38 7.34 -8.25 4.18
N GLY A 39 8.25 -8.80 3.39
CA GLY A 39 9.65 -8.45 3.49
C GLY A 39 10.33 -8.57 2.15
N GLY A 40 11.64 -8.37 2.14
CA GLY A 40 12.45 -8.48 0.95
C GLY A 40 13.16 -7.18 0.61
N GLN A 41 14.03 -7.26 -0.40
CA GLN A 41 14.81 -6.11 -0.81
C GLN A 41 13.92 -5.03 -1.40
N GLY A 42 14.10 -3.80 -0.93
CA GLY A 42 13.31 -2.68 -1.40
C GLY A 42 11.90 -2.62 -0.82
N VAL A 43 11.61 -3.43 0.20
CA VAL A 43 10.30 -3.41 0.87
C VAL A 43 10.50 -3.02 2.32
N ARG A 44 9.82 -1.95 2.72
CA ARG A 44 9.86 -1.47 4.11
C ARG A 44 8.44 -1.42 4.65
N VAL A 45 8.24 -1.90 5.87
CA VAL A 45 6.95 -1.86 6.55
C VAL A 45 7.11 -1.14 7.87
N ASP A 46 6.34 -0.07 8.06
CA ASP A 46 6.27 0.63 9.34
C ASP A 46 4.92 0.32 9.96
N THR A 47 4.92 -0.30 11.12
CA THR A 47 3.68 -0.67 11.80
C THR A 47 3.89 -0.73 13.29
N HIS A 48 2.80 -0.51 14.03
CA HIS A 48 2.78 -0.65 15.49
C HIS A 48 1.94 -1.84 15.93
N VAL A 49 1.33 -2.57 14.98
CA VAL A 49 0.43 -3.68 15.35
C VAL A 49 1.20 -5.00 15.40
N TYR A 50 0.60 -5.96 16.07
CA TYR A 50 1.14 -7.31 16.23
C TYR A 50 -0.02 -8.28 16.39
N SER A 51 0.27 -9.56 16.30
CA SER A 51 -0.75 -10.60 16.48
C SER A 51 -1.29 -10.53 17.92
N GLY A 52 -2.59 -10.40 18.06
CA GLY A 52 -3.24 -10.20 19.36
C GLY A 52 -3.56 -8.75 19.67
N TYR A 53 -3.06 -7.80 18.86
CA TYR A 53 -3.33 -6.38 19.05
C TYR A 53 -4.80 -6.09 18.77
N THR A 54 -5.42 -5.26 19.62
CA THR A 54 -6.81 -4.86 19.47
C THR A 54 -6.88 -3.43 18.91
N ILE A 55 -7.58 -3.28 17.78
CA ILE A 55 -7.79 -2.00 17.14
C ILE A 55 -9.02 -1.35 17.80
N SER A 56 -8.82 -0.15 18.36
CA SER A 56 -9.90 0.60 18.97
C SER A 56 -10.65 1.41 17.92
N PRO A 57 -11.99 1.53 18.03
CA PRO A 57 -12.74 2.38 17.12
C PRO A 57 -12.51 3.88 17.35
N ASN A 58 -11.84 4.25 18.45
CA ASN A 58 -11.65 5.64 18.84
C ASN A 58 -10.35 6.25 18.37
N TYR A 59 -9.49 5.48 17.70
CA TYR A 59 -8.19 5.96 17.25
C TYR A 59 -8.10 5.95 15.72
N ASP A 60 -7.01 6.52 15.21
CA ASP A 60 -6.72 6.55 13.79
C ASP A 60 -6.74 5.12 13.25
N SER A 61 -7.38 4.94 12.11
CA SER A 61 -7.50 3.63 11.48
C SER A 61 -6.20 3.15 10.82
N MET A 62 -5.22 4.02 10.63
CA MET A 62 -3.96 3.61 9.98
C MET A 62 -3.16 2.69 10.89
N ILE A 63 -2.88 1.49 10.39
CA ILE A 63 -2.21 0.46 11.17
C ILE A 63 -0.85 0.08 10.61
N ALA A 64 -0.60 0.40 9.35
CA ALA A 64 0.67 0.08 8.73
C ALA A 64 0.91 0.96 7.52
N LYS A 65 2.17 1.05 7.12
CA LYS A 65 2.56 1.73 5.90
C LYS A 65 3.60 0.88 5.20
N ILE A 66 3.37 0.58 3.93
CA ILE A 66 4.30 -0.19 3.12
C ILE A 66 4.96 0.76 2.13
N ILE A 67 6.28 0.71 2.06
CA ILE A 67 7.04 1.49 1.10
C ILE A 67 7.87 0.52 0.27
N THR A 68 7.72 0.60 -1.06
CA THR A 68 8.56 -0.18 -1.96
C THR A 68 9.39 0.78 -2.79
N THR A 69 10.65 0.40 -3.02
CA THR A 69 11.62 1.25 -3.70
C THR A 69 12.28 0.46 -4.82
N SER A 70 12.34 1.06 -6.01
CA SER A 70 13.04 0.46 -7.14
C SER A 70 14.54 0.55 -6.93
N GLN A 71 15.28 -0.31 -7.64
CA GLN A 71 16.72 -0.19 -7.66
C GLN A 71 17.14 0.98 -8.57
N SER A 72 18.38 1.44 -8.41
CA SER A 72 18.90 2.51 -9.26
C SER A 72 19.12 1.99 -10.68
N GLY A 73 18.99 2.90 -11.65
CA GLY A 73 19.16 2.57 -13.07
C GLY A 73 17.82 2.45 -13.79
N GLY A 74 17.90 2.43 -15.12
CA GLY A 74 16.70 2.35 -15.95
C GLY A 74 15.96 3.67 -16.09
N THR A 75 14.91 3.63 -16.88
CA THR A 75 14.06 4.80 -17.12
C THR A 75 13.08 4.99 -15.98
N TYR A 76 12.42 6.15 -15.94
CA TYR A 76 11.37 6.41 -14.99
C TYR A 76 10.28 5.33 -15.04
N ASP A 77 9.84 4.97 -16.23
CA ASP A 77 8.79 3.97 -16.41
C ASP A 77 9.23 2.59 -15.88
N GLU A 78 10.47 2.22 -16.14
CA GLU A 78 11.01 0.94 -15.65
C GLU A 78 11.09 0.92 -14.14
N LYS A 79 11.54 2.02 -13.54
CA LYS A 79 11.62 2.14 -12.08
C LYS A 79 10.24 2.07 -11.46
N ARG A 80 9.26 2.76 -12.07
CA ARG A 80 7.90 2.75 -11.57
C ARG A 80 7.31 1.34 -11.62
N LYS A 81 7.50 0.65 -12.73
CA LYS A 81 7.03 -0.74 -12.88
C LYS A 81 7.67 -1.65 -11.85
N GLU A 82 8.95 -1.48 -11.59
CA GLU A 82 9.64 -2.28 -10.59
C GLU A 82 9.05 -2.05 -9.19
N ALA A 83 8.84 -0.78 -8.82
CA ALA A 83 8.27 -0.44 -7.53
C ALA A 83 6.83 -0.98 -7.39
N ILE A 84 6.04 -0.89 -8.47
CA ILE A 84 4.67 -1.42 -8.48
C ILE A 84 4.69 -2.94 -8.31
N ASN A 85 5.59 -3.65 -9.01
CA ASN A 85 5.67 -5.10 -8.89
C ASN A 85 6.09 -5.53 -7.50
N LYS A 86 7.00 -4.78 -6.87
CA LYS A 86 7.39 -5.04 -5.47
C LYS A 86 6.21 -4.82 -4.53
N MET A 87 5.45 -3.74 -4.74
CA MET A 87 4.27 -3.46 -3.91
C MET A 87 3.21 -4.55 -4.09
N ARG A 88 2.99 -4.99 -5.32
CA ARG A 88 2.03 -6.06 -5.62
C ARG A 88 2.39 -7.33 -4.83
N ARG A 89 3.65 -7.72 -4.85
CA ARG A 89 4.10 -8.89 -4.09
C ARG A 89 4.00 -8.68 -2.59
N ALA A 90 4.36 -7.48 -2.13
CA ALA A 90 4.27 -7.17 -0.70
C ALA A 90 2.83 -7.24 -0.21
N LEU A 91 1.89 -6.71 -0.99
CA LEU A 91 0.48 -6.76 -0.61
C LEU A 91 -0.06 -8.20 -0.62
N ASP A 92 0.43 -9.04 -1.52
CA ASP A 92 0.04 -10.46 -1.55
C ASP A 92 0.59 -11.22 -0.33
N GLU A 93 1.76 -10.83 0.17
CA GLU A 93 2.35 -11.47 1.34
C GLU A 93 1.79 -10.95 2.67
N PHE A 94 1.21 -9.77 2.66
CA PHE A 94 0.73 -9.11 3.88
C PHE A 94 -0.58 -9.76 4.32
N VAL A 95 -0.56 -10.43 5.46
CA VAL A 95 -1.74 -11.09 6.02
C VAL A 95 -2.12 -10.43 7.32
N ILE A 96 -3.37 -9.95 7.40
CA ILE A 96 -3.96 -9.46 8.64
C ILE A 96 -5.35 -10.08 8.74
N GLU A 97 -5.54 -10.92 9.75
CA GLU A 97 -6.81 -11.59 9.99
C GLU A 97 -7.44 -11.10 11.28
N GLY A 98 -8.77 -11.19 11.35
CA GLY A 98 -9.54 -10.74 12.50
C GLY A 98 -10.23 -9.40 12.29
N ILE A 99 -9.75 -8.60 11.35
CA ILE A 99 -10.35 -7.31 11.00
C ILE A 99 -10.35 -7.17 9.47
N LYS A 100 -11.07 -6.16 8.97
CA LYS A 100 -11.00 -5.77 7.57
C LYS A 100 -9.95 -4.68 7.40
N THR A 101 -9.24 -4.69 6.29
CA THR A 101 -8.22 -3.70 5.99
C THR A 101 -8.33 -3.24 4.55
N THR A 102 -7.59 -2.19 4.22
CA THR A 102 -7.54 -1.65 2.86
C THR A 102 -6.52 -2.37 1.96
N ILE A 103 -5.92 -3.46 2.43
CA ILE A 103 -4.98 -4.24 1.61
C ILE A 103 -5.59 -4.64 0.25
N PRO A 104 -6.80 -5.21 0.18
CA PRO A 104 -7.39 -5.57 -1.11
C PRO A 104 -7.59 -4.38 -2.04
N PHE A 105 -7.92 -3.22 -1.49
CA PHE A 105 -8.07 -1.99 -2.28
C PHE A 105 -6.75 -1.62 -2.96
N HIS A 106 -5.68 -1.59 -2.18
CA HIS A 106 -4.36 -1.26 -2.73
C HIS A 106 -3.90 -2.31 -3.73
N ARG A 107 -4.22 -3.58 -3.48
CA ARG A 107 -3.83 -4.64 -4.40
C ARG A 107 -4.49 -4.47 -5.77
N LYS A 108 -5.76 -4.09 -5.79
CA LYS A 108 -6.46 -3.79 -7.04
C LYS A 108 -5.90 -2.56 -7.73
N LEU A 109 -5.55 -1.55 -6.94
CA LEU A 109 -4.98 -0.32 -7.49
C LEU A 109 -3.67 -0.61 -8.24
N MET A 110 -2.86 -1.53 -7.73
CA MET A 110 -1.61 -1.89 -8.39
C MET A 110 -1.82 -2.56 -9.76
N ASP A 111 -3.01 -3.06 -10.04
CA ASP A 111 -3.35 -3.66 -11.32
C ASP A 111 -4.08 -2.69 -12.25
N ASP A 112 -4.40 -1.49 -11.78
CA ASP A 112 -5.15 -0.52 -12.58
C ASP A 112 -4.25 0.08 -13.66
N PRO A 113 -4.65 0.03 -14.95
CA PRO A 113 -3.82 0.54 -16.03
C PRO A 113 -3.48 2.02 -15.91
N ASN A 114 -4.39 2.82 -15.41
CA ASN A 114 -4.14 4.26 -15.27
C ASN A 114 -3.13 4.53 -14.16
N TYR A 115 -3.21 3.79 -13.07
CA TYR A 115 -2.23 3.91 -12.01
C TYR A 115 -0.85 3.47 -12.50
N ILE A 116 -0.78 2.36 -13.21
CA ILE A 116 0.48 1.83 -13.75
C ILE A 116 1.12 2.84 -14.69
N LYS A 117 0.32 3.51 -15.51
CA LYS A 117 0.82 4.52 -16.44
C LYS A 117 1.21 5.83 -15.77
N GLY A 118 0.88 6.00 -14.49
CA GLY A 118 1.16 7.23 -13.79
C GLY A 118 0.12 8.32 -13.99
N VAL A 119 -1.02 7.99 -14.58
CA VAL A 119 -2.15 8.92 -14.68
C VAL A 119 -2.85 8.92 -13.34
N TYR A 120 -2.49 9.88 -12.51
CA TYR A 120 -2.91 9.89 -11.11
C TYR A 120 -3.37 11.28 -10.73
N THR A 121 -4.68 11.41 -10.41
CA THR A 121 -5.29 12.66 -9.99
C THR A 121 -6.25 12.36 -8.85
N THR A 122 -6.63 13.41 -8.11
CA THR A 122 -7.65 13.28 -7.07
C THR A 122 -8.94 12.70 -7.65
N LYS A 123 -9.34 13.19 -8.82
CA LYS A 123 -10.54 12.67 -9.46
C LYS A 123 -10.44 11.18 -9.77
N PHE A 124 -9.28 10.72 -10.23
CA PHE A 124 -9.08 9.30 -10.48
C PHE A 124 -9.34 8.48 -9.23
N MET A 125 -8.84 8.93 -8.09
CA MET A 125 -9.03 8.20 -6.84
C MET A 125 -10.49 8.15 -6.41
N GLU A 126 -11.24 9.23 -6.68
CA GLU A 126 -12.67 9.27 -6.38
C GLU A 126 -13.45 8.31 -7.26
N ASP A 127 -13.03 8.16 -8.52
CA ASP A 127 -13.72 7.31 -9.49
C ASP A 127 -13.24 5.86 -9.46
N PHE A 128 -12.21 5.55 -8.70
CA PHE A 128 -11.68 4.19 -8.63
C PHE A 128 -12.66 3.27 -7.93
N GLU A 129 -13.11 2.24 -8.62
CA GLU A 129 -14.05 1.27 -8.07
C GLU A 129 -13.30 0.08 -7.47
N TYR A 130 -13.66 -0.21 -6.26
CA TYR A 130 -13.13 -1.38 -5.54
C TYR A 130 -13.83 -2.70 -5.97
#